data_cb3c80dc962607af6422eb156df4d684
#
_entry.id   cb3c80dc962607af6422eb156df4d684
#
_cell.length_a   1.000
_cell.length_b   1.000
_cell.length_c   1.000
_cell.angle_alpha   90.00
_cell.angle_beta   90.00
_cell.angle_gamma   90.00
#
_symmetry.space_group_name_H-M   'P 1'
#
loop_
_entity.id
_entity.type
_entity.pdbx_description
1 polymer ?
#
loop_
_entity_poly.entity_id
_entity_poly.type
_entity_poly.pdbx_seq_one_letter_code
_entity_poly.pdbx_strand_id
1 'polypeptide(L)'
;NFLIPGIMEQVERTGVHSGDSICVYPAQHLTQAEIDTMVDYTGRFARELHVTGLVNVQYAVSNGKVYVIEVNPRSSRTVPYISKVTGVPMVDLAVRCCLGEKLTDMGYGTGLHPNAPYVAVKVPVFSFEKLHGVDTQFGPEMKSTGEVLGIAPNFHDALLKGLIGAG
;
A
#
# COMPACT_ATOMS: atom_id res chain seq x y z
N ASN A 1 13.25 13.43 7.87
CA ASN A 1 13.16 11.97 8.02
C ASN A 1 11.88 11.47 7.39
N PHE A 2 11.81 10.17 7.04
CA PHE A 2 10.63 9.50 6.50
C PHE A 2 10.53 8.10 7.09
N LEU A 3 9.33 7.52 7.10
CA LEU A 3 9.04 6.15 7.50
C LEU A 3 8.15 5.51 6.43
N ILE A 4 8.56 4.35 5.94
CA ILE A 4 7.77 3.49 5.06
C ILE A 4 7.27 2.33 5.93
N PRO A 5 5.96 2.24 6.21
CA PRO A 5 5.43 1.18 7.09
C PRO A 5 5.52 -0.21 6.45
N GLY A 6 5.53 -0.28 5.13
CA GLY A 6 5.67 -1.50 4.37
C GLY A 6 5.49 -1.29 2.88
N ILE A 7 5.93 -2.28 2.11
CA ILE A 7 5.77 -2.32 0.65
C ILE A 7 4.79 -3.44 0.32
N MET A 8 3.76 -3.09 -0.45
CA MET A 8 2.75 -4.03 -0.93
C MET A 8 2.96 -4.32 -2.41
N GLU A 9 2.65 -5.52 -2.83
CA GLU A 9 2.66 -5.93 -4.23
C GLU A 9 1.25 -6.13 -4.74
N GLN A 10 0.95 -5.63 -5.94
CA GLN A 10 -0.32 -5.83 -6.63
C GLN A 10 -0.25 -7.11 -7.46
N VAL A 11 -1.32 -7.90 -7.40
CA VAL A 11 -1.43 -9.17 -8.16
C VAL A 11 -1.81 -8.88 -9.61
N GLU A 12 -2.67 -7.90 -9.84
CA GLU A 12 -3.10 -7.51 -11.18
C GLU A 12 -1.99 -6.74 -11.92
N ARG A 13 -2.06 -6.81 -13.24
CA ARG A 13 -1.13 -6.11 -14.12
C ARG A 13 -1.17 -4.59 -13.92
N THR A 14 -0.08 -3.93 -14.23
CA THR A 14 0.01 -2.46 -14.31
C THR A 14 -1.07 -1.92 -15.27
N GLY A 15 -1.76 -0.85 -14.83
CA GLY A 15 -2.88 -0.24 -15.56
C GLY A 15 -4.25 -0.50 -14.92
N VAL A 16 -4.35 -1.47 -14.01
CA VAL A 16 -5.52 -1.61 -13.12
C VAL A 16 -5.37 -0.67 -11.94
N HIS A 17 -6.45 0.05 -11.60
CA HIS A 17 -6.44 0.96 -10.45
C HIS A 17 -6.11 0.21 -9.15
N SER A 18 -5.24 0.78 -8.32
CA SER A 18 -4.77 0.14 -7.08
C SER A 18 -5.89 -0.20 -6.09
N GLY A 19 -6.99 0.55 -6.11
CA GLY A 19 -8.19 0.26 -5.33
C GLY A 19 -8.88 -1.04 -5.74
N ASP A 20 -8.79 -1.40 -7.03
CA ASP A 20 -9.44 -2.56 -7.65
C ASP A 20 -8.52 -3.78 -7.67
N SER A 21 -7.27 -3.63 -7.27
CA SER A 21 -6.27 -4.69 -7.26
C SER A 21 -6.25 -5.44 -5.94
N ILE A 22 -6.04 -6.76 -6.02
CA ILE A 22 -5.61 -7.56 -4.87
C ILE A 22 -4.18 -7.14 -4.54
N CYS A 23 -3.92 -6.82 -3.28
CA CYS A 23 -2.59 -6.44 -2.83
C CYS A 23 -2.12 -7.36 -1.71
N VAL A 24 -0.86 -7.79 -1.78
CA VAL A 24 -0.24 -8.64 -0.77
C VAL A 24 0.84 -7.86 -0.01
N TYR A 25 0.88 -8.03 1.30
CA TYR A 25 1.92 -7.54 2.18
C TYR A 25 2.48 -8.69 3.04
N PRO A 26 3.81 -8.75 3.23
CA PRO A 26 4.82 -8.01 2.48
C PRO A 26 4.87 -8.43 1.01
N ALA A 27 5.51 -7.61 0.17
CA ALA A 27 5.75 -7.96 -1.23
C ALA A 27 6.47 -9.31 -1.35
N GLN A 28 6.05 -10.15 -2.30
CA GLN A 28 6.47 -11.55 -2.40
C GLN A 28 7.59 -11.78 -3.42
N HIS A 29 7.65 -10.97 -4.47
CA HIS A 29 8.51 -11.21 -5.64
C HIS A 29 9.58 -10.13 -5.86
N LEU A 30 9.63 -9.11 -5.01
CA LEU A 30 10.63 -8.05 -5.11
C LEU A 30 12.00 -8.53 -4.61
N THR A 31 13.03 -8.24 -5.37
CA THR A 31 14.42 -8.41 -4.93
C THR A 31 14.81 -7.31 -3.94
N GLN A 32 15.83 -7.56 -3.13
CA GLN A 32 16.33 -6.56 -2.18
C GLN A 32 16.80 -5.28 -2.90
N ALA A 33 17.43 -5.39 -4.06
CA ALA A 33 17.88 -4.24 -4.86
C ALA A 33 16.72 -3.36 -5.35
N GLU A 34 15.58 -3.97 -5.71
CA GLU A 34 14.38 -3.25 -6.09
C GLU A 34 13.75 -2.55 -4.87
N ILE A 35 13.70 -3.24 -3.73
CA ILE A 35 13.23 -2.67 -2.45
C ILE A 35 14.10 -1.46 -2.06
N ASP A 36 15.42 -1.59 -2.09
CA ASP A 36 16.35 -0.52 -1.74
C ASP A 36 16.17 0.69 -2.68
N THR A 37 15.95 0.44 -3.98
CA THR A 37 15.65 1.48 -4.96
C THR A 37 14.35 2.21 -4.65
N MET A 38 13.27 1.48 -4.29
CA MET A 38 11.99 2.08 -3.90
C MET A 38 12.12 2.91 -2.63
N VAL A 39 12.89 2.44 -1.66
CA VAL A 39 13.14 3.17 -0.41
C VAL A 39 13.90 4.48 -0.69
N ASP A 40 14.95 4.44 -1.51
CA ASP A 40 15.71 5.65 -1.90
C ASP A 40 14.79 6.64 -2.65
N TYR A 41 14.06 6.18 -3.65
CA TYR A 41 13.16 7.04 -4.42
C TYR A 41 12.09 7.67 -3.54
N THR A 42 11.44 6.89 -2.69
CA THR A 42 10.42 7.40 -1.75
C THR A 42 10.99 8.45 -0.82
N GLY A 43 12.19 8.21 -0.28
CA GLY A 43 12.88 9.17 0.59
C GLY A 43 13.25 10.47 -0.12
N ARG A 44 13.65 10.38 -1.40
CA ARG A 44 13.93 11.56 -2.24
C ARG A 44 12.66 12.34 -2.52
N PHE A 45 11.56 11.68 -2.94
CA PHE A 45 10.26 12.35 -3.14
C PHE A 45 9.78 13.06 -1.88
N ALA A 46 9.84 12.40 -0.72
CA ALA A 46 9.42 13.01 0.53
C ALA A 46 10.19 14.30 0.86
N ARG A 47 11.49 14.33 0.56
CA ARG A 47 12.33 15.52 0.79
C ARG A 47 12.10 16.62 -0.24
N GLU A 48 12.17 16.29 -1.53
CA GLU A 48 12.08 17.28 -2.62
C GLU A 48 10.69 17.91 -2.75
N LEU A 49 9.64 17.15 -2.42
CA LEU A 49 8.27 17.66 -2.38
C LEU A 49 7.91 18.29 -1.03
N HIS A 50 8.86 18.36 -0.08
CA HIS A 50 8.63 18.91 1.26
C HIS A 50 7.40 18.33 1.96
N VAL A 51 7.18 17.00 1.81
CA VAL A 51 6.00 16.34 2.36
C VAL A 51 6.06 16.37 3.89
N THR A 52 5.02 16.95 4.50
CA THR A 52 4.73 16.83 5.92
C THR A 52 3.43 16.04 6.07
N GLY A 53 3.50 14.86 6.67
CA GLY A 53 2.36 13.94 6.79
C GLY A 53 2.48 12.73 5.85
N LEU A 54 1.44 12.43 5.09
CA LEU A 54 1.34 11.19 4.29
C LEU A 54 1.70 11.40 2.83
N VAL A 55 2.38 10.40 2.26
CA VAL A 55 2.59 10.28 0.82
C VAL A 55 2.40 8.81 0.41
N ASN A 56 1.73 8.59 -0.69
CA ASN A 56 1.61 7.29 -1.34
C ASN A 56 2.39 7.31 -2.67
N VAL A 57 3.25 6.34 -2.87
CA VAL A 57 4.03 6.20 -4.11
C VAL A 57 3.70 4.86 -4.74
N GLN A 58 3.42 4.86 -6.03
CA GLN A 58 3.18 3.66 -6.82
C GLN A 58 4.32 3.43 -7.80
N TYR A 59 4.79 2.20 -7.83
CA TYR A 59 5.89 1.75 -8.67
C TYR A 59 5.44 0.63 -9.61
N ALA A 60 6.11 0.51 -10.74
CA ALA A 60 6.12 -0.68 -11.57
C ALA A 60 7.54 -1.23 -11.64
N VAL A 61 7.66 -2.55 -11.68
CA VAL A 61 8.94 -3.24 -11.88
C VAL A 61 8.90 -3.99 -13.19
N SER A 62 9.93 -3.80 -14.00
CA SER A 62 10.08 -4.51 -15.27
C SER A 62 11.56 -4.75 -15.57
N ASN A 63 11.94 -6.00 -15.83
CA ASN A 63 13.31 -6.39 -16.15
C ASN A 63 14.33 -5.88 -15.10
N GLY A 64 14.02 -5.98 -13.82
CA GLY A 64 14.88 -5.54 -12.71
C GLY A 64 14.99 -4.01 -12.56
N LYS A 65 14.16 -3.24 -13.26
CA LYS A 65 14.12 -1.78 -13.17
C LYS A 65 12.85 -1.31 -12.48
N VAL A 66 13.00 -0.36 -11.58
CA VAL A 66 11.90 0.29 -10.86
C VAL A 66 11.51 1.56 -11.59
N TYR A 67 10.23 1.67 -11.93
CA TYR A 67 9.62 2.84 -12.57
C TYR A 67 8.60 3.46 -11.62
N VAL A 68 8.55 4.79 -11.59
CA VAL A 68 7.53 5.53 -10.83
C VAL A 68 6.29 5.68 -11.70
N ILE A 69 5.13 5.26 -11.19
CA ILE A 69 3.84 5.48 -11.84
C ILE A 69 3.28 6.82 -11.39
N GLU A 70 3.14 6.99 -10.07
CA GLU A 70 2.62 8.24 -9.49
C GLU A 70 3.09 8.46 -8.06
N VAL A 71 3.09 9.73 -7.65
CA VAL A 71 3.36 10.17 -6.29
C VAL A 71 2.19 11.01 -5.81
N ASN A 72 1.52 10.59 -4.75
CA ASN A 72 0.35 11.25 -4.18
C ASN A 72 0.68 11.77 -2.77
N PRO A 73 1.03 13.06 -2.58
CA PRO A 73 1.33 13.64 -1.27
C PRO A 73 0.03 13.91 -0.49
N ARG A 74 -0.67 12.87 -0.15
CA ARG A 74 -1.95 12.85 0.57
C ARG A 74 -2.21 11.48 1.17
N SER A 75 -3.22 11.38 2.03
CA SER A 75 -3.75 10.09 2.48
C SER A 75 -4.29 9.27 1.31
N SER A 76 -4.31 7.95 1.46
CA SER A 76 -4.86 7.00 0.51
C SER A 76 -5.73 5.98 1.22
N ARG A 77 -6.57 5.25 0.48
CA ARG A 77 -7.38 4.14 1.02
C ARG A 77 -6.54 3.01 1.62
N THR A 78 -5.28 2.91 1.20
CA THR A 78 -4.31 1.93 1.70
C THR A 78 -3.85 2.21 3.14
N VAL A 79 -3.99 3.46 3.62
CA VAL A 79 -3.49 3.85 4.95
C VAL A 79 -4.14 3.07 6.10
N PRO A 80 -5.46 2.88 6.17
CA PRO A 80 -6.08 2.04 7.21
C PRO A 80 -5.59 0.58 7.15
N TYR A 81 -5.46 0.04 5.93
CA TYR A 81 -4.95 -1.31 5.71
C TYR A 81 -3.53 -1.45 6.24
N ILE A 82 -2.60 -0.64 5.75
CA ILE A 82 -1.18 -0.76 6.11
C ILE A 82 -0.95 -0.47 7.60
N SER A 83 -1.69 0.46 8.18
CA SER A 83 -1.62 0.75 9.61
C SER A 83 -2.02 -0.45 10.45
N LYS A 84 -3.12 -1.12 10.08
CA LYS A 84 -3.61 -2.32 10.78
C LYS A 84 -2.63 -3.49 10.64
N VAL A 85 -2.07 -3.68 9.45
CA VAL A 85 -1.19 -4.80 9.14
C VAL A 85 0.19 -4.65 9.77
N THR A 86 0.73 -3.46 9.82
CA THR A 86 2.08 -3.21 10.35
C THR A 86 2.10 -2.80 11.82
N GLY A 87 0.96 -2.42 12.38
CA GLY A 87 0.87 -1.84 13.71
C GLY A 87 1.40 -0.40 13.81
N VAL A 88 1.75 0.22 12.66
CA VAL A 88 2.22 1.60 12.60
C VAL A 88 1.01 2.53 12.44
N PRO A 89 0.69 3.40 13.41
CA PRO A 89 -0.50 4.25 13.38
C PRO A 89 -0.29 5.46 12.46
N MET A 90 -0.33 5.23 11.14
CA MET A 90 0.08 6.20 10.12
C MET A 90 -0.62 7.55 10.22
N VAL A 91 -1.93 7.56 10.53
CA VAL A 91 -2.69 8.82 10.64
C VAL A 91 -2.26 9.62 11.87
N ASP A 92 -2.09 8.95 13.01
CA ASP A 92 -1.59 9.60 14.24
C ASP A 92 -0.20 10.22 14.02
N LEU A 93 0.73 9.44 13.46
CA LEU A 93 2.08 9.93 13.16
C LEU A 93 2.07 11.12 12.20
N ALA A 94 1.22 11.07 11.17
CA ALA A 94 1.09 12.15 10.21
C ALA A 94 0.56 13.44 10.86
N VAL A 95 -0.47 13.34 11.70
CA VAL A 95 -1.03 14.49 12.43
C VAL A 95 0.03 15.10 13.37
N ARG A 96 0.74 14.28 14.11
CA ARG A 96 1.81 14.73 15.01
C ARG A 96 2.95 15.41 14.24
N CYS A 97 3.34 14.89 13.07
CA CYS A 97 4.29 15.55 12.19
C CYS A 97 3.79 16.92 11.72
N CYS A 98 2.51 17.03 11.34
CA CYS A 98 1.90 18.31 10.95
C CYS A 98 1.87 19.32 12.12
N LEU A 99 1.81 18.84 13.35
CA LEU A 99 1.88 19.67 14.56
C LEU A 99 3.33 20.01 14.98
N GLY A 100 4.33 19.55 14.20
CA GLY A 100 5.74 19.89 14.40
C GLY A 100 6.54 18.87 15.21
N GLU A 101 5.98 17.75 15.61
CA GLU A 101 6.74 16.68 16.26
C GLU A 101 7.67 15.97 15.25
N LYS A 102 8.81 15.51 15.74
CA LYS A 102 9.77 14.79 14.89
C LYS A 102 9.48 13.31 14.88
N LEU A 103 9.42 12.72 13.69
CA LEU A 103 9.19 11.30 13.49
C LEU A 103 10.18 10.40 14.27
N THR A 104 11.43 10.85 14.43
CA THR A 104 12.46 10.17 15.24
C THR A 104 12.08 9.97 16.70
N ASP A 105 11.24 10.84 17.24
CA ASP A 105 10.88 10.85 18.67
C ASP A 105 9.60 10.04 18.96
N MET A 106 8.99 9.45 17.91
CA MET A 106 7.71 8.75 18.01
C MET A 106 7.84 7.22 18.23
N GLY A 107 9.08 6.69 18.21
CA GLY A 107 9.34 5.28 18.59
C GLY A 107 9.12 4.23 17.47
N TYR A 108 8.78 4.64 16.25
CA TYR A 108 8.55 3.72 15.12
C TYR A 108 9.75 3.62 14.16
N GLY A 109 10.83 4.36 14.42
CA GLY A 109 12.01 4.39 13.58
C GLY A 109 11.85 5.27 12.34
N THR A 110 12.78 5.12 11.40
CA THR A 110 12.81 5.82 10.10
C THR A 110 13.25 4.84 9.01
N GLY A 111 13.01 5.20 7.75
CA GLY A 111 13.27 4.30 6.62
C GLY A 111 12.20 3.23 6.47
N LEU A 112 12.56 2.03 6.01
CA LEU A 112 11.64 0.91 5.87
C LEU A 112 11.45 0.20 7.22
N HIS A 113 10.20 0.11 7.66
CA HIS A 113 9.81 -0.62 8.86
C HIS A 113 9.95 -2.14 8.63
N PRO A 114 10.35 -2.92 9.65
CA PRO A 114 10.42 -4.37 9.54
C PRO A 114 9.09 -5.00 9.15
N ASN A 115 9.15 -6.04 8.32
CA ASN A 115 7.94 -6.76 7.91
C ASN A 115 7.29 -7.49 9.09
N ALA A 116 5.96 -7.56 9.07
CA ALA A 116 5.21 -8.40 9.99
C ALA A 116 5.50 -9.90 9.73
N PRO A 117 5.40 -10.78 10.76
CA PRO A 117 5.70 -12.21 10.64
C PRO A 117 4.54 -13.02 10.02
N TYR A 118 3.71 -12.39 9.22
CA TYR A 118 2.56 -12.98 8.54
C TYR A 118 2.33 -12.30 7.18
N VAL A 119 1.49 -12.93 6.38
CA VAL A 119 1.03 -12.36 5.11
C VAL A 119 -0.36 -11.78 5.28
N ALA A 120 -0.55 -10.60 4.72
CA ALA A 120 -1.84 -9.93 4.68
C ALA A 120 -2.22 -9.64 3.21
N VAL A 121 -3.45 -9.96 2.84
CA VAL A 121 -4.00 -9.75 1.49
C VAL A 121 -5.20 -8.83 1.57
N LYS A 122 -5.14 -7.73 0.83
CA LYS A 122 -6.28 -6.85 0.58
C LYS A 122 -7.04 -7.38 -0.64
N VAL A 123 -8.33 -7.64 -0.49
CA VAL A 123 -9.22 -8.03 -1.59
C VAL A 123 -10.26 -6.92 -1.80
N PRO A 124 -10.39 -6.36 -3.01
CA PRO A 124 -11.41 -5.36 -3.31
C PRO A 124 -12.81 -5.99 -3.29
N VAL A 125 -13.81 -5.20 -2.92
CA VAL A 125 -15.23 -5.56 -3.00
C VAL A 125 -15.90 -4.71 -4.05
N PHE A 126 -16.71 -5.33 -4.90
CA PHE A 126 -17.45 -4.69 -5.98
C PHE A 126 -18.96 -4.81 -5.73
N SER A 127 -19.69 -3.79 -6.12
CA SER A 127 -21.16 -3.76 -6.02
C SER A 127 -21.84 -3.80 -7.39
N PHE A 128 -21.26 -4.53 -8.36
CA PHE A 128 -21.77 -4.59 -9.72
C PHE A 128 -23.20 -5.12 -9.81
N GLU A 129 -23.57 -6.04 -8.92
CA GLU A 129 -24.94 -6.57 -8.85
C GLU A 129 -25.99 -5.50 -8.51
N LYS A 130 -25.57 -4.42 -7.82
CA LYS A 130 -26.44 -3.31 -7.42
C LYS A 130 -26.39 -2.14 -8.39
N LEU A 131 -25.45 -2.12 -9.30
CA LEU A 131 -25.18 -1.03 -10.24
C LEU A 131 -25.42 -1.49 -11.67
N HIS A 132 -26.67 -1.36 -12.15
CA HIS A 132 -27.03 -1.76 -13.52
C HIS A 132 -26.35 -0.87 -14.56
N GLY A 133 -25.82 -1.51 -15.63
CA GLY A 133 -25.25 -0.82 -16.78
C GLY A 133 -23.82 -0.28 -16.58
N VAL A 134 -23.13 -0.68 -15.52
CA VAL A 134 -21.73 -0.33 -15.29
C VAL A 134 -20.79 -1.26 -16.04
N ASP A 135 -19.77 -0.71 -16.70
CA ASP A 135 -18.69 -1.49 -17.28
C ASP A 135 -17.89 -2.20 -16.17
N THR A 136 -17.80 -3.53 -16.25
CA THR A 136 -17.12 -4.36 -15.25
C THR A 136 -15.65 -4.64 -15.58
N GLN A 137 -15.13 -4.12 -16.69
CA GLN A 137 -13.73 -4.29 -17.07
C GLN A 137 -12.81 -3.45 -16.18
N PHE A 138 -11.77 -4.04 -15.65
CA PHE A 138 -10.77 -3.34 -14.86
C PHE A 138 -9.87 -2.46 -15.73
N GLY A 139 -9.64 -1.25 -15.26
CA GLY A 139 -8.84 -0.25 -15.93
C GLY A 139 -8.28 0.80 -14.95
N PRO A 140 -7.95 1.99 -15.45
CA PRO A 140 -7.38 3.06 -14.62
C PRO A 140 -8.38 3.71 -13.67
N GLU A 141 -9.68 3.52 -13.89
CA GLU A 141 -10.75 4.03 -13.04
C GLU A 141 -11.06 3.06 -11.91
N MET A 142 -11.24 3.59 -10.70
CA MET A 142 -11.61 2.79 -9.54
C MET A 142 -13.09 2.42 -9.56
N LYS A 143 -13.40 1.11 -9.47
CA LYS A 143 -14.76 0.55 -9.49
C LYS A 143 -15.14 -0.14 -8.18
N SER A 144 -14.16 -0.44 -7.33
CA SER A 144 -14.40 -1.06 -6.03
C SER A 144 -15.13 -0.13 -5.07
N THR A 145 -16.04 -0.70 -4.29
CA THR A 145 -16.85 0.01 -3.28
C THR A 145 -16.42 -0.26 -1.86
N GLY A 146 -15.54 -1.24 -1.66
CA GLY A 146 -15.00 -1.63 -0.37
C GLY A 146 -13.76 -2.48 -0.51
N GLU A 147 -13.22 -2.90 0.62
CA GLU A 147 -12.07 -3.79 0.68
C GLU A 147 -12.13 -4.68 1.91
N VAL A 148 -11.60 -5.89 1.81
CA VAL A 148 -11.49 -6.88 2.88
C VAL A 148 -10.05 -7.24 3.10
N LEU A 149 -9.70 -7.53 4.35
CA LEU A 149 -8.37 -7.93 4.77
C LEU A 149 -8.37 -9.41 5.20
N GLY A 150 -7.58 -10.24 4.50
CA GLY A 150 -7.22 -11.58 4.93
C GLY A 150 -5.82 -11.59 5.56
N ILE A 151 -5.65 -12.23 6.71
CA ILE A 151 -4.34 -12.42 7.38
C ILE A 151 -4.14 -13.89 7.68
N ALA A 152 -2.94 -14.41 7.33
CA ALA A 152 -2.54 -15.79 7.60
C ALA A 152 -1.01 -15.93 7.60
N PRO A 153 -0.45 -17.07 8.04
CA PRO A 153 0.99 -17.32 7.96
C PRO A 153 1.55 -17.39 6.52
N ASN A 154 0.70 -17.65 5.52
CA ASN A 154 1.09 -17.75 4.12
C ASN A 154 0.09 -17.05 3.19
N PHE A 155 0.52 -16.84 1.94
CA PHE A 155 -0.27 -16.11 0.93
C PHE A 155 -1.61 -16.81 0.60
N HIS A 156 -1.61 -18.12 0.41
CA HIS A 156 -2.80 -18.86 -0.03
C HIS A 156 -3.94 -18.76 0.99
N ASP A 157 -3.63 -18.96 2.27
CA ASP A 157 -4.61 -18.87 3.34
C ASP A 157 -5.08 -17.43 3.56
N ALA A 158 -4.18 -16.45 3.44
CA ALA A 158 -4.53 -15.04 3.54
C ALA A 158 -5.46 -14.61 2.39
N LEU A 159 -5.15 -15.05 1.17
CA LEU A 159 -5.99 -14.80 -0.01
C LEU A 159 -7.37 -15.44 0.13
N LEU A 160 -7.41 -16.72 0.54
CA LEU A 160 -8.67 -17.44 0.74
C LEU A 160 -9.56 -16.72 1.77
N LYS A 161 -9.01 -16.30 2.90
CA LYS A 161 -9.75 -15.51 3.90
C LYS A 161 -10.29 -14.19 3.34
N GLY A 162 -9.46 -13.49 2.56
CA GLY A 162 -9.85 -12.26 1.91
C GLY A 162 -11.00 -12.47 0.92
N LEU A 163 -10.93 -13.51 0.08
CA LEU A 163 -11.97 -13.86 -0.89
C LEU A 163 -13.28 -14.25 -0.23
N ILE A 164 -13.22 -15.10 0.82
CA ILE A 164 -14.42 -15.47 1.60
C ILE A 164 -15.08 -14.23 2.22
N GLY A 165 -14.29 -13.28 2.71
CA GLY A 165 -14.82 -12.05 3.30
C GLY A 165 -15.34 -11.05 2.27
N ALA A 166 -14.93 -11.16 1.02
CA ALA A 166 -15.39 -10.28 -0.05
C ALA A 166 -16.70 -10.74 -0.72
N GLY A 167 -17.12 -12.00 -0.51
CA GLY A 167 -18.36 -12.60 -1.02
C GLY A 167 -18.12 -13.63 -2.11
#